data_8130b88d824189d035f58a830641c021
#
_entry.id   8130b88d824189d035f58a830641c021
#
_cell.length_a   1.000
_cell.length_b   1.000
_cell.length_c   1.000
_cell.angle_alpha   90.00
_cell.angle_beta   90.00
_cell.angle_gamma   90.00
#
_symmetry.space_group_name_H-M   'P 1'
#
loop_
_entity.id
_entity.type
_entity.pdbx_description
1 polymer ?
#
loop_
_entity_poly.entity_id
_entity_poly.type
_entity_poly.pdbx_seq_one_letter_code
_entity_poly.pdbx_strand_id
1 'polypeptide(L)'
;MEKLLHENQDDNKWAERSEYWLRKSVPSRTHGGPAKRRDRKPLIICGHGARLNIERGTLFVKNGFTHYPQKQEEFRYFRGDPHLPNRIIVIDASGSISFDVLEWLSQQEIPLIHLNWQGDIICVANSNYSADPKLVAIQRKALENGSGLLQFQQLIAEKFKNSISTLQLLPDNAEKLAAIEYLKSAIILLSKKKTISDAEMLGIEGQGAALYFAAWRGLPINWKLTKRDVIPADWHKIGGRRSAISKSNRNARHPVNAMLNYGYAILQAQVKINLIAEGLDPTIGLSHSFGKYRDALVLDRMELLRPVVDREILRIVLENTMTPSDFTITNEGFCRLNPQLAKKVVTVTSVVFNL
;
A
#
# COMPACT_ATOMS: atom_id res chain seq x y z
N MET A 1 -0.73 10.26 62.99
CA MET A 1 0.16 9.09 62.80
C MET A 1 -0.48 8.03 61.89
N GLU A 2 -1.81 7.84 61.89
CA GLU A 2 -2.48 6.87 60.98
C GLU A 2 -2.51 7.23 59.49
N LYS A 3 -2.50 8.51 59.11
CA LYS A 3 -2.46 8.93 57.71
C LYS A 3 -1.14 8.58 56.99
N LEU A 4 -0.01 8.59 57.73
CA LEU A 4 1.31 8.27 57.17
C LEU A 4 1.53 6.76 56.94
N LEU A 5 0.75 5.91 57.67
CA LEU A 5 0.81 4.45 57.49
C LEU A 5 0.01 3.96 56.28
N HIS A 6 -1.03 4.70 55.84
CA HIS A 6 -1.78 4.37 54.63
C HIS A 6 -1.04 4.73 53.33
N GLU A 7 -0.26 5.81 53.32
CA GLU A 7 0.55 6.17 52.16
C GLU A 7 1.65 5.13 51.87
N ASN A 8 2.29 4.58 52.89
CA ASN A 8 3.31 3.54 52.71
C ASN A 8 2.77 2.18 52.23
N GLN A 9 1.49 1.86 52.47
CA GLN A 9 0.89 0.62 51.95
C GLN A 9 0.51 0.70 50.48
N ASP A 10 0.13 1.88 49.96
CA ASP A 10 -0.20 2.06 48.55
C ASP A 10 1.06 2.14 47.69
N ASP A 11 2.14 2.73 48.16
CA ASP A 11 3.43 2.74 47.48
C ASP A 11 4.02 1.34 47.31
N ASN A 12 3.91 0.47 48.27
CA ASN A 12 4.32 -0.94 48.20
C ASN A 12 3.48 -1.70 47.14
N LYS A 13 2.17 -1.43 47.04
CA LYS A 13 1.31 -2.06 46.03
C LYS A 13 1.64 -1.58 44.62
N TRP A 14 2.10 -0.32 44.44
CA TRP A 14 2.56 0.17 43.16
C TRP A 14 3.90 -0.45 42.74
N ALA A 15 4.83 -0.63 43.68
CA ALA A 15 6.10 -1.32 43.44
C ALA A 15 5.87 -2.78 43.01
N GLU A 16 5.03 -3.53 43.72
CA GLU A 16 4.65 -4.90 43.38
C GLU A 16 3.95 -5.00 42.02
N ARG A 17 3.06 -4.06 41.69
CA ARG A 17 2.42 -3.96 40.37
C ARG A 17 3.44 -3.65 39.29
N SER A 18 4.38 -2.72 39.50
CA SER A 18 5.44 -2.40 38.57
C SER A 18 6.33 -3.59 38.32
N GLU A 19 6.75 -4.34 39.37
CA GLU A 19 7.53 -5.56 39.19
C GLU A 19 6.76 -6.66 38.46
N TYR A 20 5.46 -6.83 38.77
CA TYR A 20 4.61 -7.76 38.03
C TYR A 20 4.56 -7.44 36.53
N TRP A 21 4.35 -6.17 36.17
CA TRP A 21 4.31 -5.75 34.78
C TRP A 21 5.68 -5.82 34.12
N LEU A 22 6.77 -5.48 34.81
CA LEU A 22 8.14 -5.63 34.31
C LEU A 22 8.48 -7.09 34.04
N ARG A 23 8.12 -8.02 34.90
CA ARG A 23 8.30 -9.47 34.71
C ARG A 23 7.46 -9.99 33.54
N LYS A 24 6.28 -9.44 33.34
CA LYS A 24 5.37 -9.82 32.25
C LYS A 24 5.76 -9.20 30.90
N SER A 25 6.40 -8.03 30.91
CA SER A 25 6.82 -7.30 29.72
C SER A 25 8.19 -7.74 29.16
N VAL A 26 8.94 -8.60 29.87
CA VAL A 26 10.14 -9.22 29.30
C VAL A 26 9.67 -10.34 28.37
N PRO A 27 9.62 -10.12 27.04
CA PRO A 27 9.43 -11.24 26.13
C PRO A 27 10.64 -12.12 26.32
N SER A 28 10.45 -13.40 26.59
CA SER A 28 11.53 -14.37 26.44
C SER A 28 11.91 -14.36 24.94
N ARG A 29 12.85 -13.51 24.57
CA ARG A 29 13.51 -13.56 23.28
C ARG A 29 14.37 -14.84 23.28
N THR A 30 13.76 -15.97 23.04
CA THR A 30 14.46 -17.15 22.54
C THR A 30 14.92 -16.80 21.14
N HIS A 31 16.13 -16.31 21.03
CA HIS A 31 16.83 -16.15 19.76
C HIS A 31 16.98 -17.53 19.11
N GLY A 32 16.51 -17.68 17.87
CA GLY A 32 17.01 -18.70 16.98
C GLY A 32 16.17 -19.94 16.77
N GLY A 33 14.86 -19.84 16.69
CA GLY A 33 14.08 -20.85 15.95
C GLY A 33 14.09 -20.52 14.44
N PRO A 34 14.06 -21.53 13.54
CA PRO A 34 13.94 -21.26 12.10
C PRO A 34 12.71 -20.39 11.87
N ALA A 35 12.86 -19.35 11.03
CA ALA A 35 11.78 -18.43 10.70
C ALA A 35 10.56 -19.23 10.27
N LYS A 36 9.50 -19.24 11.09
CA LYS A 36 8.27 -19.97 10.79
C LYS A 36 7.73 -19.44 9.47
N ARG A 37 7.55 -20.33 8.50
CA ARG A 37 7.03 -20.03 7.17
C ARG A 37 5.58 -19.59 7.35
N ARG A 38 5.34 -18.28 7.43
CA ARG A 38 4.00 -17.68 7.52
C ARG A 38 3.29 -17.77 6.18
N ASP A 39 1.98 -17.82 6.22
CA ASP A 39 1.19 -17.62 5.00
C ASP A 39 1.53 -16.25 4.42
N ARG A 40 1.98 -16.21 3.16
CA ARG A 40 2.37 -14.96 2.50
C ARG A 40 1.18 -14.09 2.13
N LYS A 41 -0.05 -14.57 2.34
CA LYS A 41 -1.26 -13.86 1.99
C LYS A 41 -1.66 -12.85 3.08
N PRO A 42 -2.06 -11.64 2.70
CA PRO A 42 -2.65 -10.70 3.65
C PRO A 42 -4.06 -11.15 4.04
N LEU A 43 -4.46 -10.87 5.29
CA LEU A 43 -5.86 -10.89 5.68
C LEU A 43 -6.49 -9.55 5.33
N ILE A 44 -7.51 -9.55 4.48
CA ILE A 44 -8.19 -8.34 4.02
C ILE A 44 -9.53 -8.23 4.74
N ILE A 45 -9.75 -7.11 5.41
CA ILE A 45 -10.97 -6.77 6.14
C ILE A 45 -11.64 -5.61 5.44
N CYS A 46 -12.93 -5.74 5.12
CA CYS A 46 -13.72 -4.70 4.46
C CYS A 46 -15.19 -4.78 4.85
N GLY A 47 -15.96 -3.71 4.56
CA GLY A 47 -17.39 -3.67 4.79
C GLY A 47 -17.80 -3.20 6.19
N HIS A 48 -19.09 -3.33 6.52
CA HIS A 48 -19.67 -2.78 7.73
C HIS A 48 -19.73 -3.79 8.87
N GLY A 49 -19.45 -3.34 10.10
CA GLY A 49 -19.53 -4.18 11.29
C GLY A 49 -18.35 -5.13 11.45
N ALA A 50 -17.19 -4.79 10.89
CA ALA A 50 -15.94 -5.52 11.12
C ALA A 50 -15.53 -5.46 12.59
N ARG A 51 -15.01 -6.56 13.12
CA ARG A 51 -14.61 -6.62 14.52
C ARG A 51 -13.32 -7.41 14.68
N LEU A 52 -12.37 -6.82 15.41
CA LEU A 52 -11.13 -7.47 15.81
C LEU A 52 -11.04 -7.39 17.35
N ASN A 53 -10.95 -8.53 17.99
CA ASN A 53 -10.81 -8.62 19.44
C ASN A 53 -9.96 -9.84 19.85
N ILE A 54 -9.50 -9.85 21.09
CA ILE A 54 -8.82 -11.00 21.68
C ILE A 54 -9.82 -11.77 22.53
N GLU A 55 -9.99 -13.05 22.20
CA GLU A 55 -10.83 -13.97 22.97
C GLU A 55 -9.99 -15.14 23.45
N ARG A 56 -9.89 -15.29 24.78
CA ARG A 56 -9.12 -16.38 25.42
C ARG A 56 -7.69 -16.51 24.86
N GLY A 57 -7.03 -15.35 24.64
CA GLY A 57 -5.65 -15.28 24.12
C GLY A 57 -5.49 -15.49 22.61
N THR A 58 -6.58 -15.71 21.87
CA THR A 58 -6.59 -15.85 20.41
C THR A 58 -7.09 -14.59 19.75
N LEU A 59 -6.54 -14.27 18.59
CA LEU A 59 -7.09 -13.20 17.75
C LEU A 59 -8.35 -13.70 17.03
N PHE A 60 -9.47 -13.08 17.35
CA PHE A 60 -10.73 -13.28 16.65
C PHE A 60 -10.99 -12.11 15.72
N VAL A 61 -11.22 -12.42 14.45
CA VAL A 61 -11.50 -11.46 13.40
C VAL A 61 -12.84 -11.81 12.77
N LYS A 62 -13.74 -10.85 12.79
CA LYS A 62 -15.01 -10.91 12.09
C LYS A 62 -14.99 -9.87 10.98
N ASN A 63 -15.06 -10.31 9.72
CA ASN A 63 -15.06 -9.42 8.57
C ASN A 63 -16.37 -8.62 8.50
N GLY A 64 -16.38 -7.51 7.79
CA GLY A 64 -17.59 -6.70 7.59
C GLY A 64 -18.54 -7.30 6.56
N PHE A 65 -19.78 -6.83 6.58
CA PHE A 65 -20.74 -7.09 5.52
C PHE A 65 -20.44 -6.22 4.30
N THR A 66 -20.37 -6.82 3.12
CA THR A 66 -20.17 -6.12 1.85
C THR A 66 -21.46 -6.02 1.03
N HIS A 67 -22.40 -6.94 1.24
CA HIS A 67 -23.74 -6.96 0.59
C HIS A 67 -24.69 -7.90 1.36
N TYR A 68 -25.97 -7.76 1.12
CA TYR A 68 -27.00 -8.65 1.69
C TYR A 68 -27.41 -9.72 0.65
N PRO A 69 -27.61 -10.99 1.00
CA PRO A 69 -27.50 -11.64 2.33
C PRO A 69 -26.17 -12.38 2.53
N GLN A 70 -25.10 -11.67 2.78
CA GLN A 70 -23.77 -12.26 2.99
C GLN A 70 -23.63 -12.82 4.41
N LYS A 71 -23.01 -14.01 4.56
CA LYS A 71 -22.46 -14.45 5.85
C LYS A 71 -21.13 -13.73 6.09
N GLN A 72 -20.97 -13.18 7.30
CA GLN A 72 -19.68 -12.62 7.69
C GLN A 72 -18.63 -13.73 7.77
N GLU A 73 -17.46 -13.49 7.19
CA GLU A 73 -16.30 -14.36 7.34
C GLU A 73 -15.73 -14.18 8.75
N GLU A 74 -15.43 -15.27 9.43
CA GLU A 74 -14.84 -15.28 10.76
C GLU A 74 -13.52 -16.05 10.71
N PHE A 75 -12.50 -15.48 11.34
CA PHE A 75 -11.17 -16.07 11.41
C PHE A 75 -10.73 -16.10 12.87
N ARG A 76 -9.99 -17.15 13.25
CA ARG A 76 -9.43 -17.29 14.58
C ARG A 76 -7.98 -17.73 14.44
N TYR A 77 -7.09 -16.97 15.06
CA TYR A 77 -5.65 -17.21 14.99
C TYR A 77 -5.07 -17.40 16.39
N PHE A 78 -4.20 -18.39 16.52
CA PHE A 78 -3.46 -18.67 17.74
C PHE A 78 -2.07 -18.08 17.69
N ARG A 79 -1.44 -17.85 18.83
CA ARG A 79 -0.05 -17.40 18.88
C ARG A 79 0.86 -18.45 18.25
N GLY A 80 1.69 -18.03 17.29
CA GLY A 80 2.62 -18.92 16.61
C GLY A 80 1.99 -19.86 15.59
N ASP A 81 0.73 -19.65 15.20
CA ASP A 81 0.06 -20.41 14.13
C ASP A 81 0.84 -20.25 12.81
N PRO A 82 1.15 -21.32 12.08
CA PRO A 82 1.79 -21.25 10.77
C PRO A 82 0.93 -20.55 9.70
N HIS A 83 -0.39 -20.48 9.91
CA HIS A 83 -1.34 -19.81 9.02
C HIS A 83 -1.59 -18.33 9.37
N LEU A 84 -0.79 -17.77 10.27
CA LEU A 84 -0.87 -16.34 10.55
C LEU A 84 -0.66 -15.52 9.27
N PRO A 85 -1.54 -14.54 9.02
CA PRO A 85 -1.34 -13.64 7.89
C PRO A 85 -0.04 -12.86 8.07
N ASN A 86 0.63 -12.56 6.97
CA ASN A 86 1.83 -11.73 7.03
C ASN A 86 1.51 -10.25 7.36
N ARG A 87 0.27 -9.83 7.16
CA ARG A 87 -0.26 -8.49 7.47
C ARG A 87 -1.79 -8.50 7.47
N ILE A 88 -2.39 -7.52 8.12
CA ILE A 88 -3.84 -7.26 8.07
C ILE A 88 -4.06 -5.94 7.34
N ILE A 89 -4.95 -5.94 6.35
CA ILE A 89 -5.31 -4.75 5.57
C ILE A 89 -6.79 -4.48 5.76
N VAL A 90 -7.09 -3.34 6.39
CA VAL A 90 -8.46 -2.85 6.58
C VAL A 90 -8.78 -1.83 5.51
N ILE A 91 -9.82 -2.09 4.69
CA ILE A 91 -10.18 -1.25 3.55
C ILE A 91 -11.60 -0.78 3.73
N ASP A 92 -11.81 0.53 3.88
CA ASP A 92 -13.15 1.15 3.93
C ASP A 92 -14.12 0.35 4.82
N ALA A 93 -13.62 -0.13 5.94
CA ALA A 93 -14.42 -0.89 6.89
C ALA A 93 -14.91 0.01 8.02
N SER A 94 -16.16 -0.18 8.42
CA SER A 94 -16.65 0.35 9.69
C SER A 94 -16.68 -0.77 10.73
N GLY A 95 -16.30 -0.46 11.97
CA GLY A 95 -16.26 -1.47 13.01
C GLY A 95 -15.41 -1.09 14.20
N SER A 96 -14.87 -2.08 14.89
CA SER A 96 -14.09 -1.89 16.12
C SER A 96 -12.85 -2.77 16.16
N ILE A 97 -11.82 -2.26 16.84
CA ILE A 97 -10.61 -2.97 17.20
C ILE A 97 -10.31 -2.71 18.68
N SER A 98 -9.95 -3.74 19.44
CA SER A 98 -9.51 -3.55 20.81
C SER A 98 -8.02 -3.25 20.88
N PHE A 99 -7.58 -2.53 21.92
CA PHE A 99 -6.15 -2.27 22.13
C PHE A 99 -5.35 -3.56 22.33
N ASP A 100 -5.93 -4.60 22.95
CA ASP A 100 -5.29 -5.91 23.11
C ASP A 100 -4.92 -6.54 21.76
N VAL A 101 -5.69 -6.26 20.69
CA VAL A 101 -5.36 -6.71 19.33
C VAL A 101 -4.07 -6.06 18.85
N LEU A 102 -3.88 -4.76 19.08
CA LEU A 102 -2.66 -4.06 18.66
C LEU A 102 -1.43 -4.64 19.36
N GLU A 103 -1.55 -4.93 20.68
CA GLU A 103 -0.49 -5.58 21.43
C GLU A 103 -0.23 -7.00 20.91
N TRP A 104 -1.29 -7.80 20.69
CA TRP A 104 -1.17 -9.15 20.16
C TRP A 104 -0.50 -9.18 18.77
N LEU A 105 -0.92 -8.29 17.85
CA LEU A 105 -0.34 -8.16 16.53
C LEU A 105 1.13 -7.75 16.59
N SER A 106 1.48 -6.85 17.51
CA SER A 106 2.86 -6.42 17.75
C SER A 106 3.74 -7.58 18.20
N GLN A 107 3.26 -8.39 19.16
CA GLN A 107 3.98 -9.58 19.64
C GLN A 107 4.15 -10.66 18.56
N GLN A 108 3.25 -10.70 17.56
CA GLN A 108 3.32 -11.60 16.43
C GLN A 108 4.00 -10.96 15.21
N GLU A 109 4.49 -9.72 15.30
CA GLU A 109 5.10 -8.97 14.21
C GLU A 109 4.21 -8.90 12.95
N ILE A 110 2.90 -8.70 13.15
CA ILE A 110 1.91 -8.58 12.08
C ILE A 110 1.53 -7.11 11.93
N PRO A 111 1.90 -6.45 10.84
CA PRO A 111 1.48 -5.07 10.57
C PRO A 111 -0.02 -5.00 10.27
N LEU A 112 -0.65 -3.91 10.76
CA LEU A 112 -2.01 -3.54 10.42
C LEU A 112 -1.97 -2.27 9.57
N ILE A 113 -2.60 -2.31 8.41
CA ILE A 113 -2.69 -1.20 7.47
C ILE A 113 -4.17 -0.83 7.36
N HIS A 114 -4.51 0.44 7.62
CA HIS A 114 -5.88 0.94 7.44
C HIS A 114 -5.93 1.94 6.28
N LEU A 115 -6.78 1.65 5.31
CA LEU A 115 -7.04 2.48 4.14
C LEU A 115 -8.47 3.02 4.18
N ASN A 116 -8.64 4.28 3.75
CA ASN A 116 -9.96 4.83 3.49
C ASN A 116 -10.51 4.35 2.14
N TRP A 117 -11.75 4.76 1.82
CA TRP A 117 -12.40 4.42 0.54
C TRP A 117 -11.71 5.02 -0.69
N GLN A 118 -10.87 6.06 -0.53
CA GLN A 118 -10.08 6.67 -1.60
C GLN A 118 -8.77 5.93 -1.87
N GLY A 119 -8.42 4.97 -0.98
CA GLY A 119 -7.16 4.25 -1.00
C GLY A 119 -6.03 4.99 -0.27
N ASP A 120 -6.33 6.08 0.46
CA ASP A 120 -5.31 6.75 1.27
C ASP A 120 -5.02 5.95 2.54
N ILE A 121 -3.76 5.95 2.95
CA ILE A 121 -3.33 5.31 4.20
C ILE A 121 -3.79 6.20 5.38
N ILE A 122 -4.69 5.67 6.20
CA ILE A 122 -5.10 6.31 7.46
C ILE A 122 -4.04 6.07 8.53
N CYS A 123 -3.65 4.81 8.72
CA CYS A 123 -2.59 4.44 9.65
C CYS A 123 -1.90 3.13 9.25
N VAL A 124 -0.67 2.99 9.72
CA VAL A 124 0.07 1.72 9.75
C VAL A 124 0.47 1.49 11.21
N ALA A 125 0.00 0.41 11.79
CA ALA A 125 0.32 0.01 13.16
C ALA A 125 1.25 -1.21 13.18
N ASN A 126 1.98 -1.37 14.30
CA ASN A 126 2.89 -2.49 14.56
C ASN A 126 4.11 -2.59 13.63
N SER A 127 4.54 -1.47 13.10
CA SER A 127 5.88 -1.33 12.56
C SER A 127 6.84 -0.93 13.70
N ASN A 128 7.21 -1.86 14.54
CA ASN A 128 8.00 -1.61 15.78
C ASN A 128 9.50 -1.33 15.49
N TYR A 129 9.81 -0.69 14.39
CA TYR A 129 11.19 -0.43 14.02
C TYR A 129 11.49 1.07 14.11
N SER A 130 12.48 1.41 14.86
CA SER A 130 13.13 2.72 14.76
C SER A 130 14.16 2.68 13.65
N ALA A 131 14.32 3.78 12.92
CA ALA A 131 15.38 3.89 11.92
C ALA A 131 16.77 3.71 12.58
N ASP A 132 17.66 2.95 11.93
CA ASP A 132 19.05 2.76 12.39
C ASP A 132 19.81 4.08 12.21
N PRO A 133 20.37 4.69 13.28
CA PRO A 133 21.10 5.96 13.18
C PRO A 133 22.26 5.93 12.17
N LYS A 134 22.92 4.78 11.97
CA LYS A 134 23.99 4.62 10.98
C LYS A 134 23.44 4.69 9.56
N LEU A 135 22.31 4.02 9.30
CA LEU A 135 21.65 4.04 7.98
C LEU A 135 21.09 5.43 7.70
N VAL A 136 20.51 6.10 8.68
CA VAL A 136 20.04 7.50 8.55
C VAL A 136 21.19 8.44 8.18
N ALA A 137 22.36 8.29 8.81
CA ALA A 137 23.54 9.07 8.45
C ALA A 137 23.99 8.80 6.99
N ILE A 138 23.94 7.55 6.54
CA ILE A 138 24.24 7.17 5.14
C ILE A 138 23.22 7.80 4.18
N GLN A 139 21.92 7.75 4.49
CA GLN A 139 20.87 8.38 3.68
C GLN A 139 21.11 9.89 3.53
N ARG A 140 21.39 10.60 4.62
CA ARG A 140 21.69 12.05 4.59
C ARG A 140 22.93 12.35 3.76
N LYS A 141 24.01 11.59 3.97
CA LYS A 141 25.24 11.73 3.18
C LYS A 141 25.00 11.49 1.68
N ALA A 142 24.11 10.57 1.32
CA ALA A 142 23.74 10.31 -0.07
C ALA A 142 23.04 11.50 -0.74
N LEU A 143 22.26 12.27 0.00
CA LEU A 143 21.68 13.53 -0.48
C LEU A 143 22.74 14.61 -0.69
N GLU A 144 23.66 14.76 0.29
CA GLU A 144 24.69 15.79 0.26
C GLU A 144 25.72 15.60 -0.87
N ASN A 145 26.12 14.36 -1.15
CA ASN A 145 27.14 14.03 -2.15
C ASN A 145 26.58 13.67 -3.54
N GLY A 146 25.25 13.77 -3.73
CA GLY A 146 24.58 13.48 -5.01
C GLY A 146 24.47 11.98 -5.35
N SER A 147 24.95 11.06 -4.50
CA SER A 147 24.80 9.63 -4.78
C SER A 147 23.33 9.15 -4.70
N GLY A 148 22.49 9.88 -3.96
CA GLY A 148 21.06 9.64 -3.93
C GLY A 148 20.42 9.83 -5.30
N LEU A 149 20.79 10.88 -6.02
CA LEU A 149 20.28 11.13 -7.37
C LEU A 149 20.71 10.04 -8.37
N LEU A 150 21.94 9.52 -8.26
CA LEU A 150 22.37 8.37 -9.06
C LEU A 150 21.55 7.11 -8.78
N GLN A 151 21.22 6.85 -7.51
CA GLN A 151 20.35 5.74 -7.14
C GLN A 151 18.93 5.93 -7.71
N PHE A 152 18.41 7.16 -7.63
CA PHE A 152 17.10 7.49 -8.20
C PHE A 152 17.09 7.31 -9.72
N GLN A 153 18.17 7.73 -10.41
CA GLN A 153 18.36 7.53 -11.84
C GLN A 153 18.28 6.04 -12.24
N GLN A 154 18.95 5.17 -11.50
CA GLN A 154 18.87 3.71 -11.69
C GLN A 154 17.46 3.18 -11.46
N LEU A 155 16.79 3.67 -10.44
CA LEU A 155 15.43 3.29 -10.10
C LEU A 155 14.44 3.66 -11.21
N ILE A 156 14.58 4.85 -11.82
CA ILE A 156 13.75 5.28 -12.95
C ILE A 156 14.05 4.45 -14.21
N ALA A 157 15.30 4.07 -14.44
CA ALA A 157 15.64 3.17 -15.55
C ALA A 157 14.94 1.80 -15.40
N GLU A 158 14.92 1.22 -14.19
CA GLU A 158 14.21 -0.01 -13.91
C GLU A 158 12.67 0.15 -13.99
N LYS A 159 12.13 1.28 -13.51
CA LYS A 159 10.71 1.65 -13.71
C LYS A 159 10.37 1.60 -15.21
N PHE A 160 11.20 2.16 -16.07
CA PHE A 160 10.96 2.17 -17.51
C PHE A 160 11.00 0.77 -18.13
N LYS A 161 11.91 -0.11 -17.69
CA LYS A 161 11.92 -1.52 -18.09
C LYS A 161 10.61 -2.22 -17.71
N ASN A 162 10.14 -2.03 -16.48
CA ASN A 162 8.87 -2.56 -16.01
C ASN A 162 7.67 -1.98 -16.78
N SER A 163 7.73 -0.69 -17.15
CA SER A 163 6.72 -0.03 -17.99
C SER A 163 6.64 -0.65 -19.38
N ILE A 164 7.79 -0.90 -20.02
CA ILE A 164 7.83 -1.59 -21.32
C ILE A 164 7.19 -2.98 -21.21
N SER A 165 7.51 -3.74 -20.16
CA SER A 165 6.92 -5.06 -19.95
C SER A 165 5.40 -5.00 -19.75
N THR A 166 4.89 -3.94 -19.11
CA THR A 166 3.44 -3.72 -18.95
C THR A 166 2.79 -3.34 -20.26
N LEU A 167 3.42 -2.48 -21.08
CA LEU A 167 2.94 -2.09 -22.41
C LEU A 167 2.81 -3.29 -23.36
N GLN A 168 3.60 -4.35 -23.18
CA GLN A 168 3.50 -5.57 -23.99
C GLN A 168 2.15 -6.28 -23.87
N LEU A 169 1.39 -6.05 -22.80
CA LEU A 169 0.03 -6.58 -22.66
C LEU A 169 -1.00 -5.87 -23.55
N LEU A 170 -0.68 -4.69 -24.06
CA LEU A 170 -1.60 -3.88 -24.86
C LEU A 170 -1.55 -4.32 -26.33
N PRO A 171 -2.65 -4.17 -27.08
CA PRO A 171 -2.65 -4.33 -28.53
C PRO A 171 -1.68 -3.33 -29.16
N ASP A 172 -1.15 -3.69 -30.32
CA ASP A 172 -0.22 -2.82 -31.05
C ASP A 172 -0.97 -1.61 -31.63
N ASN A 173 -0.46 -0.44 -31.33
CA ASN A 173 -0.90 0.84 -31.86
C ASN A 173 0.29 1.83 -31.91
N ALA A 174 0.10 2.98 -32.55
CA ALA A 174 1.16 3.98 -32.72
C ALA A 174 1.64 4.54 -31.33
N GLU A 175 0.72 4.76 -30.41
CA GLU A 175 1.00 5.29 -29.06
C GLU A 175 1.86 4.33 -28.26
N LYS A 176 1.56 3.02 -28.31
CA LYS A 176 2.37 1.98 -27.64
C LYS A 176 3.78 1.93 -28.20
N LEU A 177 3.91 1.96 -29.54
CA LEU A 177 5.23 1.91 -30.20
C LEU A 177 6.06 3.15 -29.85
N ALA A 178 5.47 4.34 -29.91
CA ALA A 178 6.13 5.59 -29.52
C ALA A 178 6.54 5.58 -28.04
N ALA A 179 5.70 5.08 -27.15
CA ALA A 179 6.02 4.96 -25.75
C ALA A 179 7.21 4.01 -25.51
N ILE A 180 7.21 2.83 -26.13
CA ILE A 180 8.31 1.86 -26.00
C ILE A 180 9.63 2.43 -26.55
N GLU A 181 9.59 3.10 -27.70
CA GLU A 181 10.77 3.73 -28.30
C GLU A 181 11.37 4.80 -27.39
N TYR A 182 10.52 5.70 -26.88
CA TYR A 182 10.96 6.72 -25.91
C TYR A 182 11.56 6.09 -24.65
N LEU A 183 10.88 5.13 -24.04
CA LEU A 183 11.35 4.48 -22.81
C LEU A 183 12.70 3.77 -23.02
N LYS A 184 12.91 3.09 -24.16
CA LYS A 184 14.20 2.47 -24.50
C LYS A 184 15.30 3.53 -24.65
N SER A 185 15.04 4.63 -25.33
CA SER A 185 15.99 5.73 -25.50
C SER A 185 16.32 6.39 -24.17
N ALA A 186 15.32 6.59 -23.30
CA ALA A 186 15.51 7.14 -21.97
C ALA A 186 16.34 6.20 -21.07
N ILE A 187 16.14 4.89 -21.11
CA ILE A 187 16.95 3.91 -20.39
C ILE A 187 18.43 4.03 -20.80
N ILE A 188 18.70 4.13 -22.11
CA ILE A 188 20.08 4.29 -22.62
C ILE A 188 20.69 5.61 -22.14
N LEU A 189 19.93 6.70 -22.19
CA LEU A 189 20.35 8.00 -21.70
C LEU A 189 20.71 7.94 -20.21
N LEU A 190 19.82 7.39 -19.39
CA LEU A 190 19.99 7.22 -17.96
C LEU A 190 21.21 6.33 -17.61
N SER A 191 21.52 5.33 -18.43
CA SER A 191 22.68 4.46 -18.18
C SER A 191 24.04 5.08 -18.54
N LYS A 192 24.06 6.01 -19.50
CA LYS A 192 25.29 6.62 -20.02
C LYS A 192 25.68 7.92 -19.32
N LYS A 193 24.71 8.69 -18.87
CA LYS A 193 24.92 10.03 -18.33
C LYS A 193 25.27 9.96 -16.83
N LYS A 194 26.48 10.39 -16.47
CA LYS A 194 26.96 10.36 -15.08
C LYS A 194 26.31 11.42 -14.20
N THR A 195 25.85 12.53 -14.76
CA THR A 195 25.28 13.63 -14.01
C THR A 195 24.03 14.13 -14.73
N ILE A 196 22.86 13.98 -14.11
CA ILE A 196 21.56 14.48 -14.58
C ILE A 196 21.06 15.41 -13.48
N SER A 197 20.56 16.60 -13.84
CA SER A 197 19.92 17.48 -12.87
C SER A 197 18.54 16.97 -12.47
N ASP A 198 18.07 17.37 -11.26
CA ASP A 198 16.71 17.01 -10.79
C ASP A 198 15.63 17.44 -11.80
N ALA A 199 15.76 18.63 -12.38
CA ALA A 199 14.80 19.13 -13.37
C ALA A 199 14.78 18.29 -14.64
N GLU A 200 15.95 17.85 -15.13
CA GLU A 200 16.06 16.98 -16.30
C GLU A 200 15.49 15.57 -15.99
N MET A 201 15.78 15.04 -14.81
CA MET A 201 15.25 13.77 -14.36
C MET A 201 13.71 13.78 -14.31
N LEU A 202 13.12 14.82 -13.71
CA LEU A 202 11.67 15.01 -13.66
C LEU A 202 11.06 15.16 -15.07
N GLY A 203 11.78 15.83 -15.99
CA GLY A 203 11.36 15.95 -17.38
C GLY A 203 11.31 14.60 -18.10
N ILE A 204 12.38 13.80 -17.98
CA ILE A 204 12.47 12.44 -18.55
C ILE A 204 11.37 11.54 -17.99
N GLU A 205 11.20 11.55 -16.66
CA GLU A 205 10.18 10.74 -16.00
C GLU A 205 8.76 11.15 -16.41
N GLY A 206 8.49 12.47 -16.39
CA GLY A 206 7.18 13.02 -16.72
C GLY A 206 6.76 12.73 -18.16
N GLN A 207 7.69 12.85 -19.11
CA GLN A 207 7.43 12.51 -20.52
C GLN A 207 7.21 11.00 -20.69
N GLY A 208 8.03 10.17 -20.04
CA GLY A 208 7.85 8.72 -20.07
C GLY A 208 6.49 8.30 -19.52
N ALA A 209 6.07 8.88 -18.39
CA ALA A 209 4.76 8.63 -17.82
C ALA A 209 3.60 9.10 -18.71
N ALA A 210 3.75 10.26 -19.37
CA ALA A 210 2.74 10.79 -20.29
C ALA A 210 2.52 9.86 -21.49
N LEU A 211 3.58 9.39 -22.13
CA LEU A 211 3.52 8.46 -23.26
C LEU A 211 3.00 7.09 -22.83
N TYR A 212 3.45 6.59 -21.69
CA TYR A 212 3.00 5.33 -21.11
C TYR A 212 1.47 5.30 -20.91
N PHE A 213 0.89 6.31 -20.27
CA PHE A 213 -0.56 6.38 -20.09
C PHE A 213 -1.32 6.80 -21.38
N ALA A 214 -0.67 7.45 -22.33
CA ALA A 214 -1.27 7.70 -23.63
C ALA A 214 -1.56 6.38 -24.39
N ALA A 215 -0.67 5.39 -24.28
CA ALA A 215 -0.86 4.07 -24.88
C ALA A 215 -2.05 3.27 -24.29
N TRP A 216 -2.54 3.66 -23.11
CA TRP A 216 -3.71 3.03 -22.49
C TRP A 216 -5.04 3.62 -22.94
N ARG A 217 -5.01 4.86 -23.45
CA ARG A 217 -6.25 5.56 -23.82
C ARG A 217 -7.02 4.85 -24.89
N GLY A 218 -8.33 4.83 -24.72
CA GLY A 218 -9.24 4.27 -25.71
C GLY A 218 -9.36 2.75 -25.67
N LEU A 219 -8.57 2.05 -24.85
CA LEU A 219 -8.77 0.62 -24.64
C LEU A 219 -10.17 0.35 -24.09
N PRO A 220 -10.91 -0.61 -24.66
CA PRO A 220 -12.27 -0.90 -24.21
C PRO A 220 -12.30 -1.52 -22.82
N ILE A 221 -13.34 -1.21 -22.07
CA ILE A 221 -13.66 -1.86 -20.82
C ILE A 221 -14.94 -2.66 -21.03
N ASN A 222 -14.89 -3.96 -20.77
CA ASN A 222 -16.02 -4.84 -20.95
C ASN A 222 -17.00 -4.72 -19.78
N TRP A 223 -18.27 -4.43 -20.07
CA TRP A 223 -19.33 -4.26 -19.09
C TRP A 223 -20.43 -5.29 -19.28
N LYS A 224 -20.88 -5.89 -18.18
CA LYS A 224 -22.11 -6.65 -18.12
C LYS A 224 -23.22 -5.72 -17.63
N LEU A 225 -24.00 -5.18 -18.56
CA LEU A 225 -25.08 -4.25 -18.28
C LEU A 225 -26.44 -4.96 -18.40
N THR A 226 -27.37 -4.60 -17.53
CA THR A 226 -28.80 -4.92 -17.68
C THR A 226 -29.51 -3.72 -18.32
N LYS A 227 -30.79 -3.89 -18.72
CA LYS A 227 -31.57 -2.79 -19.31
C LYS A 227 -31.77 -1.58 -18.38
N ARG A 228 -31.52 -1.75 -17.07
CA ARG A 228 -31.69 -0.70 -16.04
C ARG A 228 -30.40 -0.05 -15.64
N ASP A 229 -29.25 -0.60 -16.07
CA ASP A 229 -27.95 -0.10 -15.69
C ASP A 229 -27.55 1.09 -16.53
N VAL A 230 -27.13 2.14 -15.87
CA VAL A 230 -26.58 3.34 -16.50
C VAL A 230 -25.18 3.57 -15.94
N ILE A 231 -24.20 3.59 -16.83
CA ILE A 231 -22.81 3.97 -16.49
C ILE A 231 -22.44 5.24 -17.25
N PRO A 232 -21.51 6.08 -16.71
CA PRO A 232 -20.99 7.23 -17.44
C PRO A 232 -20.42 6.83 -18.81
N ALA A 233 -20.69 7.63 -19.84
CA ALA A 233 -20.25 7.32 -21.21
C ALA A 233 -18.74 7.18 -21.37
N ASP A 234 -17.96 7.90 -20.56
CA ASP A 234 -16.51 7.83 -20.51
C ASP A 234 -15.96 6.55 -19.84
N TRP A 235 -16.82 5.74 -19.20
CA TRP A 235 -16.39 4.48 -18.56
C TRP A 235 -16.25 3.30 -19.52
N HIS A 236 -16.73 3.42 -20.76
CA HIS A 236 -16.60 2.34 -21.75
C HIS A 236 -15.18 2.15 -22.27
N LYS A 237 -14.30 3.13 -22.08
CA LYS A 237 -12.90 3.10 -22.53
C LYS A 237 -11.99 3.67 -21.46
N ILE A 238 -10.75 3.20 -21.41
CA ILE A 238 -9.76 3.78 -20.51
C ILE A 238 -9.53 5.25 -20.85
N GLY A 239 -9.77 6.11 -19.90
CA GLY A 239 -9.61 7.57 -20.02
C GLY A 239 -8.21 8.05 -19.60
N GLY A 240 -8.05 9.39 -19.52
CA GLY A 240 -6.83 10.01 -19.00
C GLY A 240 -6.62 9.77 -17.51
N ARG A 241 -5.37 9.86 -17.05
CA ARG A 241 -5.00 9.65 -15.64
C ARG A 241 -5.42 10.80 -14.74
N ARG A 242 -5.53 12.04 -15.24
CA ARG A 242 -5.90 13.20 -14.43
C ARG A 242 -7.41 13.31 -14.28
N SER A 243 -7.87 13.60 -13.06
CA SER A 243 -9.28 13.96 -12.82
C SER A 243 -9.57 15.35 -13.38
N ALA A 244 -10.63 15.47 -14.19
CA ALA A 244 -11.07 16.75 -14.73
C ALA A 244 -11.55 17.74 -13.65
N ILE A 245 -12.03 17.25 -12.50
CA ILE A 245 -12.55 18.09 -11.41
C ILE A 245 -11.43 18.57 -10.48
N SER A 246 -10.61 17.64 -9.97
CA SER A 246 -9.64 17.96 -8.90
C SER A 246 -8.26 18.34 -9.41
N LYS A 247 -8.00 18.24 -10.73
CA LYS A 247 -6.66 18.34 -11.34
C LYS A 247 -5.60 17.44 -10.68
N SER A 248 -6.04 16.56 -9.79
CA SER A 248 -5.26 15.62 -8.98
C SER A 248 -5.62 14.20 -9.38
N ASN A 249 -4.71 13.26 -9.15
CA ASN A 249 -4.96 11.83 -9.37
C ASN A 249 -5.68 11.18 -8.18
N ARG A 250 -5.82 11.87 -7.04
CA ARG A 250 -6.36 11.29 -5.80
C ARG A 250 -7.85 10.98 -5.87
N ASN A 251 -8.62 11.88 -6.47
CA ASN A 251 -10.07 11.74 -6.56
C ASN A 251 -10.45 11.25 -7.96
N ALA A 252 -10.39 9.95 -8.15
CA ALA A 252 -10.66 9.31 -9.42
C ALA A 252 -12.14 9.43 -9.79
N ARG A 253 -12.45 9.80 -11.04
CA ARG A 253 -13.80 9.71 -11.63
C ARG A 253 -13.97 8.45 -12.47
N HIS A 254 -12.87 7.91 -12.92
CA HIS A 254 -12.83 6.77 -13.84
C HIS A 254 -12.49 5.48 -13.08
N PRO A 255 -13.16 4.34 -13.36
CA PRO A 255 -13.00 3.08 -12.63
C PRO A 255 -11.55 2.58 -12.63
N VAL A 256 -10.84 2.64 -13.75
CA VAL A 256 -9.44 2.21 -13.83
C VAL A 256 -8.55 3.07 -12.94
N ASN A 257 -8.77 4.39 -12.90
CA ASN A 257 -8.02 5.28 -12.03
C ASN A 257 -8.30 5.02 -10.54
N ALA A 258 -9.54 4.66 -10.20
CA ALA A 258 -9.89 4.26 -8.84
C ALA A 258 -9.15 2.97 -8.45
N MET A 259 -9.13 1.95 -9.30
CA MET A 259 -8.36 0.72 -9.06
C MET A 259 -6.86 0.99 -8.91
N LEU A 260 -6.27 1.85 -9.77
CA LEU A 260 -4.87 2.25 -9.66
C LEU A 260 -4.56 2.96 -8.33
N ASN A 261 -5.45 3.83 -7.86
CA ASN A 261 -5.28 4.50 -6.58
C ASN A 261 -5.23 3.50 -5.41
N TYR A 262 -6.13 2.52 -5.39
CA TYR A 262 -6.09 1.44 -4.40
C TYR A 262 -4.80 0.63 -4.48
N GLY A 263 -4.40 0.20 -5.68
CA GLY A 263 -3.16 -0.54 -5.89
C GLY A 263 -1.93 0.23 -5.40
N TYR A 264 -1.85 1.53 -5.70
CA TYR A 264 -0.74 2.37 -5.26
C TYR A 264 -0.75 2.63 -3.74
N ALA A 265 -1.90 2.69 -3.10
CA ALA A 265 -1.96 2.81 -1.64
C ALA A 265 -1.41 1.55 -0.95
N ILE A 266 -1.75 0.36 -1.46
CA ILE A 266 -1.18 -0.89 -0.97
C ILE A 266 0.33 -0.94 -1.22
N LEU A 267 0.79 -0.53 -2.41
CA LEU A 267 2.21 -0.42 -2.72
C LEU A 267 2.92 0.51 -1.74
N GLN A 268 2.39 1.71 -1.51
CA GLN A 268 2.95 2.69 -0.58
C GLN A 268 3.08 2.14 0.83
N ALA A 269 2.01 1.51 1.34
CA ALA A 269 2.02 0.92 2.68
C ALA A 269 3.07 -0.20 2.80
N GLN A 270 3.17 -1.06 1.80
CA GLN A 270 4.12 -2.17 1.82
C GLN A 270 5.57 -1.67 1.73
N VAL A 271 5.86 -0.74 0.83
CA VAL A 271 7.20 -0.14 0.71
C VAL A 271 7.59 0.54 2.02
N LYS A 272 6.65 1.25 2.67
CA LYS A 272 6.88 1.87 3.97
C LYS A 272 7.25 0.84 5.05
N ILE A 273 6.51 -0.27 5.13
CA ILE A 273 6.80 -1.36 6.07
C ILE A 273 8.20 -1.94 5.80
N ASN A 274 8.53 -2.19 4.54
CA ASN A 274 9.82 -2.76 4.17
C ASN A 274 10.98 -1.83 4.53
N LEU A 275 10.88 -0.53 4.20
CA LEU A 275 11.90 0.46 4.54
C LEU A 275 12.14 0.56 6.06
N ILE A 276 11.06 0.55 6.84
CA ILE A 276 11.15 0.53 8.29
C ILE A 276 11.82 -0.76 8.79
N ALA A 277 11.44 -1.92 8.22
CA ALA A 277 12.05 -3.20 8.56
C ALA A 277 13.55 -3.28 8.20
N GLU A 278 13.96 -2.57 7.13
CA GLU A 278 15.36 -2.40 6.73
C GLU A 278 16.13 -1.43 7.64
N GLY A 279 15.45 -0.73 8.57
CA GLY A 279 16.03 0.27 9.45
C GLY A 279 16.26 1.63 8.78
N LEU A 280 15.66 1.87 7.62
CA LEU A 280 15.75 3.14 6.89
C LEU A 280 14.72 4.16 7.41
N ASP A 281 15.04 5.45 7.27
CA ASP A 281 14.09 6.52 7.53
C ASP A 281 13.25 6.78 6.25
N PRO A 282 11.94 6.52 6.25
CA PRO A 282 11.08 6.69 5.09
C PRO A 282 10.90 8.15 4.66
N THR A 283 11.29 9.12 5.50
CA THR A 283 11.17 10.56 5.22
C THR A 283 12.35 11.12 4.43
N ILE A 284 13.47 10.40 4.37
CA ILE A 284 14.70 10.83 3.69
C ILE A 284 14.74 10.19 2.30
N GLY A 285 14.19 10.91 1.31
CA GLY A 285 14.11 10.47 -0.09
C GLY A 285 15.43 10.61 -0.85
N LEU A 286 15.44 10.09 -2.08
CA LEU A 286 16.56 10.19 -3.03
C LEU A 286 16.42 11.41 -3.94
N SER A 287 15.18 11.71 -4.37
CA SER A 287 14.82 12.81 -5.28
C SER A 287 13.71 13.67 -4.72
N HIS A 288 12.72 13.09 -4.05
CA HIS A 288 11.66 13.85 -3.43
C HIS A 288 12.19 14.72 -2.29
N SER A 289 11.91 16.02 -2.35
CA SER A 289 12.46 17.01 -1.41
C SER A 289 12.12 16.67 0.04
N PHE A 290 13.15 16.60 0.87
CA PHE A 290 13.03 16.50 2.33
C PHE A 290 12.12 17.62 2.86
N GLY A 291 11.15 17.27 3.70
CA GLY A 291 10.20 18.22 4.31
C GLY A 291 8.95 18.53 3.47
N LYS A 292 8.95 18.30 2.15
CA LYS A 292 7.76 18.47 1.32
C LYS A 292 6.81 17.27 1.40
N TYR A 293 7.37 16.07 1.50
CA TYR A 293 6.61 14.81 1.58
C TYR A 293 7.01 14.06 2.84
N ARG A 294 6.01 13.61 3.61
CA ARG A 294 6.25 12.82 4.85
C ARG A 294 6.87 11.46 4.57
N ASP A 295 6.67 10.91 3.38
CA ASP A 295 7.11 9.58 2.98
C ASP A 295 7.97 9.68 1.70
N ALA A 296 8.97 10.57 1.68
CA ALA A 296 9.76 10.87 0.47
C ALA A 296 10.45 9.63 -0.11
N LEU A 297 11.15 8.84 0.72
CA LEU A 297 11.80 7.61 0.27
C LEU A 297 10.80 6.54 -0.16
N VAL A 298 9.63 6.50 0.48
CA VAL A 298 8.56 5.57 0.07
C VAL A 298 8.11 5.90 -1.34
N LEU A 299 7.89 7.19 -1.64
CA LEU A 299 7.50 7.65 -2.99
C LEU A 299 8.57 7.31 -4.02
N ASP A 300 9.86 7.53 -3.71
CA ASP A 300 10.96 7.16 -4.60
C ASP A 300 11.00 5.65 -4.87
N ARG A 301 10.96 4.84 -3.83
CA ARG A 301 11.07 3.38 -3.94
C ARG A 301 9.87 2.73 -4.64
N MET A 302 8.66 3.26 -4.46
CA MET A 302 7.49 2.71 -5.11
C MET A 302 7.47 2.93 -6.63
N GLU A 303 8.23 3.91 -7.16
CA GLU A 303 8.31 4.17 -8.61
C GLU A 303 8.72 2.93 -9.40
N LEU A 304 9.66 2.15 -8.89
CA LEU A 304 10.10 0.88 -9.48
C LEU A 304 8.95 -0.10 -9.71
N LEU A 305 8.00 -0.17 -8.76
CA LEU A 305 6.95 -1.19 -8.71
C LEU A 305 5.60 -0.69 -9.24
N ARG A 306 5.44 0.62 -9.46
CA ARG A 306 4.18 1.16 -10.05
C ARG A 306 3.78 0.46 -11.34
N PRO A 307 4.66 0.26 -12.33
CA PRO A 307 4.27 -0.43 -13.57
C PRO A 307 3.90 -1.90 -13.36
N VAL A 308 4.37 -2.52 -12.29
CA VAL A 308 4.00 -3.91 -11.95
C VAL A 308 2.57 -3.94 -11.38
N VAL A 309 2.23 -2.99 -10.50
CA VAL A 309 0.85 -2.79 -10.03
C VAL A 309 -0.08 -2.47 -11.21
N ASP A 310 0.36 -1.57 -12.10
CA ASP A 310 -0.38 -1.20 -13.31
C ASP A 310 -0.72 -2.42 -14.16
N ARG A 311 0.23 -3.34 -14.31
CA ARG A 311 0.07 -4.60 -15.06
C ARG A 311 -1.05 -5.45 -14.47
N GLU A 312 -1.10 -5.59 -13.15
CA GLU A 312 -2.15 -6.39 -12.50
C GLU A 312 -3.52 -5.73 -12.63
N ILE A 313 -3.59 -4.39 -12.56
CA ILE A 313 -4.84 -3.67 -12.79
C ILE A 313 -5.29 -3.80 -14.26
N LEU A 314 -4.35 -3.68 -15.23
CA LEU A 314 -4.67 -3.92 -16.64
C LEU A 314 -5.21 -5.33 -16.88
N ARG A 315 -4.63 -6.35 -16.27
CA ARG A 315 -5.16 -7.72 -16.36
C ARG A 315 -6.59 -7.80 -15.86
N ILE A 316 -6.89 -7.18 -14.71
CA ILE A 316 -8.27 -7.13 -14.21
C ILE A 316 -9.19 -6.50 -15.26
N VAL A 317 -8.79 -5.39 -15.88
CA VAL A 317 -9.61 -4.65 -16.84
C VAL A 317 -9.80 -5.40 -18.16
N LEU A 318 -8.74 -6.02 -18.68
CA LEU A 318 -8.74 -6.68 -20.00
C LEU A 318 -9.35 -8.08 -19.95
N GLU A 319 -9.14 -8.82 -18.86
CA GLU A 319 -9.54 -10.22 -18.72
C GLU A 319 -10.91 -10.40 -18.06
N ASN A 320 -11.46 -9.38 -17.42
CA ASN A 320 -12.74 -9.48 -16.72
C ASN A 320 -13.80 -8.58 -17.33
N THR A 321 -15.05 -8.97 -17.10
CA THR A 321 -16.22 -8.15 -17.40
C THR A 321 -16.65 -7.45 -16.11
N MET A 322 -16.65 -6.11 -16.13
CA MET A 322 -17.07 -5.28 -15.02
C MET A 322 -18.58 -5.21 -14.91
N THR A 323 -19.08 -4.99 -13.71
CA THR A 323 -20.50 -4.72 -13.46
C THR A 323 -20.68 -3.34 -12.82
N PRO A 324 -21.81 -2.65 -13.03
CA PRO A 324 -22.06 -1.37 -12.35
C PRO A 324 -22.01 -1.49 -10.83
N SER A 325 -22.37 -2.65 -10.28
CA SER A 325 -22.31 -2.93 -8.84
C SER A 325 -20.90 -3.01 -8.27
N ASP A 326 -19.85 -3.09 -9.11
CA ASP A 326 -18.45 -3.04 -8.67
C ASP A 326 -18.01 -1.64 -8.24
N PHE A 327 -18.84 -0.62 -8.57
CA PHE A 327 -18.50 0.79 -8.36
C PHE A 327 -19.66 1.55 -7.76
N THR A 328 -19.33 2.66 -7.09
CA THR A 328 -20.29 3.64 -6.60
C THR A 328 -19.79 5.03 -6.98
N ILE A 329 -20.68 5.89 -7.47
CA ILE A 329 -20.36 7.29 -7.75
C ILE A 329 -20.81 8.10 -6.55
N THR A 330 -19.91 8.89 -5.94
CA THR A 330 -20.24 9.78 -4.84
C THR A 330 -21.02 11.00 -5.33
N ASN A 331 -21.62 11.76 -4.41
CA ASN A 331 -22.35 12.99 -4.75
C ASN A 331 -21.45 14.03 -5.44
N GLU A 332 -20.14 14.01 -5.17
CA GLU A 332 -19.13 14.85 -5.82
C GLU A 332 -18.67 14.30 -7.19
N GLY A 333 -19.22 13.17 -7.62
CA GLY A 333 -18.89 12.54 -8.89
C GLY A 333 -17.60 11.71 -8.90
N PHE A 334 -17.11 11.26 -7.74
CA PHE A 334 -15.94 10.39 -7.66
C PHE A 334 -16.33 8.92 -7.73
N CYS A 335 -15.53 8.14 -8.43
CA CYS A 335 -15.68 6.70 -8.55
C CYS A 335 -15.05 6.01 -7.33
N ARG A 336 -15.85 5.22 -6.65
CA ARG A 336 -15.46 4.40 -5.49
C ARG A 336 -15.59 2.92 -5.86
N LEU A 337 -14.61 2.11 -5.46
CA LEU A 337 -14.71 0.65 -5.60
C LEU A 337 -15.61 0.09 -4.52
N ASN A 338 -16.47 -0.85 -4.87
CA ASN A 338 -17.18 -1.63 -3.88
C ASN A 338 -16.22 -2.60 -3.17
N PRO A 339 -16.52 -2.99 -1.91
CA PRO A 339 -15.60 -3.76 -1.09
C PRO A 339 -15.06 -5.03 -1.74
N GLN A 340 -15.87 -5.72 -2.55
CA GLN A 340 -15.43 -6.94 -3.24
C GLN A 340 -14.37 -6.66 -4.30
N LEU A 341 -14.58 -5.65 -5.15
CA LEU A 341 -13.58 -5.25 -6.14
C LEU A 341 -12.33 -4.68 -5.46
N ALA A 342 -12.48 -3.87 -4.40
CA ALA A 342 -11.37 -3.38 -3.61
C ALA A 342 -10.54 -4.55 -3.04
N LYS A 343 -11.19 -5.59 -2.47
CA LYS A 343 -10.53 -6.81 -2.00
C LYS A 343 -9.75 -7.51 -3.13
N LYS A 344 -10.34 -7.64 -4.32
CA LYS A 344 -9.69 -8.24 -5.50
C LYS A 344 -8.45 -7.44 -5.91
N VAL A 345 -8.55 -6.12 -6.02
CA VAL A 345 -7.43 -5.23 -6.36
C VAL A 345 -6.30 -5.38 -5.35
N VAL A 346 -6.61 -5.33 -4.04
CA VAL A 346 -5.61 -5.52 -2.98
C VAL A 346 -4.94 -6.88 -3.05
N THR A 347 -5.72 -7.94 -3.31
CA THR A 347 -5.17 -9.31 -3.39
C THR A 347 -4.15 -9.41 -4.53
N VAL A 348 -4.48 -8.97 -5.74
CA VAL A 348 -3.57 -9.09 -6.88
C VAL A 348 -2.35 -8.19 -6.74
N THR A 349 -2.52 -6.97 -6.20
CA THR A 349 -1.39 -6.06 -5.98
C THR A 349 -0.49 -6.52 -4.83
N SER A 350 -1.02 -7.24 -3.84
CA SER A 350 -0.21 -7.80 -2.74
C SER A 350 0.74 -8.91 -3.20
N VAL A 351 0.45 -9.59 -4.29
CA VAL A 351 1.34 -10.63 -4.85
C VAL A 351 2.63 -10.02 -5.41
N VAL A 352 2.58 -8.77 -5.88
CA VAL A 352 3.75 -8.03 -6.40
C VAL A 352 4.90 -7.93 -5.40
N PHE A 353 4.61 -8.03 -4.10
CA PHE A 353 5.61 -7.90 -3.02
C PHE A 353 6.27 -9.21 -2.61
N ASN A 354 5.86 -10.31 -3.20
CA ASN A 354 6.45 -11.63 -2.96
C ASN A 354 7.48 -12.00 -4.04
N LEU A 355 7.74 -11.08 -4.97
CA LEU A 355 8.79 -11.13 -5.98
C LEU A 355 10.02 -10.34 -5.49
#